data_1ab31894d70f9de4a6444098b06c4bbf
#
_entry.id   1ab31894d70f9de4a6444098b06c4bbf
#
_cell.length_a   1.000
_cell.length_b   1.000
_cell.length_c   1.000
_cell.angle_alpha   90.00
_cell.angle_beta   90.00
_cell.angle_gamma   90.00
#
_symmetry.space_group_name_H-M   'P 1'
#
loop_
_entity.id
_entity.type
_entity.pdbx_description
1 polymer ?
#
loop_
_entity_poly.entity_id
_entity_poly.type
_entity_poly.pdbx_seq_one_letter_code
_entity_poly.pdbx_strand_id
1 'polypeptide(L)'
;LPNIKSAIKRVKVSEAKNLRNRMVKSKVKTAIKKFETEIATAPANAAAQYSLTTSAIDKAAAKGILHKNTASRKKARLAKQMVKAQ
;
A
#
# COMPACT_ATOMS: atom_id res chain seq x y z
N LEU A 1 2.95 33.22 24.54
CA LEU A 1 3.38 32.86 23.22
C LEU A 1 2.45 31.79 22.64
N PRO A 2 1.36 32.23 21.95
CA PRO A 2 0.37 31.29 21.40
C PRO A 2 0.96 30.33 20.36
N ASN A 3 2.07 30.69 19.74
CA ASN A 3 2.70 29.90 18.70
C ASN A 3 3.29 28.56 19.19
N ILE A 4 3.67 28.47 20.48
CA ILE A 4 4.23 27.25 21.04
C ILE A 4 3.18 26.15 21.09
N LYS A 5 1.97 26.46 21.57
CA LYS A 5 0.88 25.47 21.63
C LYS A 5 0.46 25.00 20.23
N SER A 6 0.41 25.90 19.25
CA SER A 6 0.12 25.56 17.86
C SER A 6 1.20 24.65 17.28
N ALA A 7 2.48 24.92 17.57
CA ALA A 7 3.59 24.10 17.08
C ALA A 7 3.54 22.68 17.67
N ILE A 8 3.24 22.55 18.97
CA ILE A 8 3.09 21.25 19.63
C ILE A 8 1.94 20.46 19.01
N LYS A 9 0.81 21.12 18.78
CA LYS A 9 -0.34 20.48 18.13
C LYS A 9 0.00 20.00 16.72
N ARG A 10 0.72 20.79 15.94
CA ARG A 10 1.15 20.41 14.60
C ARG A 10 2.07 19.19 14.62
N VAL A 11 3.00 19.15 15.56
CA VAL A 11 3.91 18.01 15.71
C VAL A 11 3.13 16.73 16.02
N LYS A 12 2.18 16.78 16.96
CA LYS A 12 1.35 15.63 17.32
C LYS A 12 0.51 15.14 16.14
N VAL A 13 -0.10 16.07 15.38
CA VAL A 13 -0.89 15.73 14.20
C VAL A 13 0.01 15.11 13.13
N SER A 14 1.19 15.68 12.92
CA SER A 14 2.16 15.17 11.96
C SER A 14 2.65 13.77 12.30
N GLU A 15 2.91 13.50 13.59
CA GLU A 15 3.33 12.17 14.06
C GLU A 15 2.23 11.12 13.85
N ALA A 16 0.97 11.47 14.16
CA ALA A 16 -0.17 10.58 13.95
C ALA A 16 -0.35 10.27 12.46
N LYS A 17 -0.21 11.28 11.61
CA LYS A 17 -0.31 11.13 10.16
C LYS A 17 0.81 10.25 9.61
N ASN A 18 2.05 10.46 10.07
CA ASN A 18 3.21 9.66 9.67
C ASN A 18 3.03 8.20 10.07
N LEU A 19 2.54 7.96 11.27
CA LEU A 19 2.26 6.60 11.75
C LEU A 19 1.22 5.92 10.86
N ARG A 20 0.12 6.61 10.57
CA ARG A 20 -0.93 6.08 9.69
C ARG A 20 -0.37 5.75 8.31
N ASN A 21 0.45 6.63 7.75
CA ASN A 21 1.06 6.41 6.43
C ASN A 21 1.96 5.18 6.43
N ARG A 22 2.78 5.00 7.47
CA ARG A 22 3.64 3.83 7.60
C ARG A 22 2.84 2.55 7.73
N MET A 23 1.73 2.57 8.48
CA MET A 23 0.85 1.42 8.62
C MET A 23 0.22 1.01 7.29
N VAL A 24 -0.24 1.98 6.50
CA VAL A 24 -0.83 1.71 5.18
C VAL A 24 0.22 1.16 4.23
N LYS A 25 1.42 1.75 4.20
CA LYS A 25 2.52 1.26 3.37
C LYS A 25 2.92 -0.17 3.75
N SER A 26 2.95 -0.47 5.06
CA SER A 26 3.24 -1.80 5.55
C SER A 26 2.19 -2.82 5.10
N LYS A 27 0.91 -2.46 5.14
CA LYS A 27 -0.18 -3.32 4.66
C LYS A 27 -0.05 -3.61 3.17
N VAL A 28 0.32 -2.60 2.37
CA VAL A 28 0.55 -2.78 0.93
C VAL A 28 1.70 -3.75 0.69
N LYS A 29 2.82 -3.59 1.38
CA LYS A 29 3.97 -4.49 1.26
C LYS A 29 3.60 -5.92 1.65
N THR A 30 2.86 -6.09 2.74
CA THR A 30 2.41 -7.41 3.20
C THR A 30 1.50 -8.07 2.17
N ALA A 31 0.56 -7.32 1.59
CA ALA A 31 -0.33 -7.83 0.55
C ALA A 31 0.45 -8.27 -0.69
N ILE A 32 1.45 -7.49 -1.11
CA ILE A 32 2.30 -7.83 -2.26
C ILE A 32 3.09 -9.11 -1.99
N LYS A 33 3.70 -9.23 -0.81
CA LYS A 33 4.44 -10.45 -0.43
C LYS A 33 3.54 -11.66 -0.42
N LYS A 34 2.34 -11.53 0.13
CA LYS A 34 1.37 -12.62 0.16
C LYS A 34 0.97 -13.05 -1.25
N PHE A 35 0.75 -12.09 -2.15
CA PHE A 35 0.46 -12.37 -3.54
C PHE A 35 1.61 -13.13 -4.21
N GLU A 36 2.84 -12.68 -4.02
CA GLU A 36 4.02 -13.32 -4.58
C GLU A 36 4.18 -14.76 -4.05
N THR A 37 3.93 -14.97 -2.76
CA THR A 37 3.97 -16.29 -2.15
C THR A 37 2.89 -17.19 -2.74
N GLU A 38 1.67 -16.69 -2.93
CA GLU A 38 0.58 -17.48 -3.49
C GLU A 38 0.80 -17.82 -4.95
N ILE A 39 1.40 -16.93 -5.74
CA ILE A 39 1.78 -17.26 -7.12
C ILE A 39 2.75 -18.46 -7.15
N ALA A 40 3.70 -18.48 -6.22
CA ALA A 40 4.71 -19.53 -6.18
C ALA A 40 4.16 -20.85 -5.64
N THR A 41 3.26 -20.81 -4.65
CA THR A 41 2.82 -22.01 -3.92
C THR A 41 1.40 -22.44 -4.26
N ALA A 42 0.49 -21.49 -4.50
CA ALA A 42 -0.93 -21.77 -4.74
C ALA A 42 -1.49 -20.86 -5.82
N PRO A 43 -1.09 -21.04 -7.11
CA PRO A 43 -1.52 -20.15 -8.19
C PRO A 43 -3.04 -19.99 -8.32
N ALA A 44 -3.80 -21.02 -7.92
CA ALA A 44 -5.26 -20.98 -7.97
C ALA A 44 -5.83 -19.87 -7.07
N ASN A 45 -5.14 -19.54 -5.99
CA ASN A 45 -5.57 -18.49 -5.05
C ASN A 45 -5.04 -17.11 -5.43
N ALA A 46 -4.13 -17.03 -6.39
CA ALA A 46 -3.45 -15.78 -6.74
C ALA A 46 -4.42 -14.73 -7.29
N ALA A 47 -5.47 -15.13 -8.00
CA ALA A 47 -6.43 -14.20 -8.57
C ALA A 47 -7.18 -13.43 -7.48
N ALA A 48 -7.61 -14.12 -6.41
CA ALA A 48 -8.29 -13.47 -5.28
C ALA A 48 -7.33 -12.52 -4.55
N GLN A 49 -6.09 -12.95 -4.32
CA GLN A 49 -5.09 -12.12 -3.66
C GLN A 49 -4.68 -10.94 -4.54
N TYR A 50 -4.65 -11.11 -5.86
CA TYR A 50 -4.40 -10.02 -6.80
C TYR A 50 -5.43 -8.90 -6.62
N SER A 51 -6.71 -9.25 -6.57
CA SER A 51 -7.78 -8.27 -6.35
C SER A 51 -7.61 -7.53 -5.04
N LEU A 52 -7.31 -8.25 -3.96
CA LEU A 52 -7.10 -7.65 -2.64
C LEU A 52 -5.89 -6.71 -2.65
N THR A 53 -4.80 -7.13 -3.29
CA THR A 53 -3.57 -6.34 -3.35
C THR A 53 -3.76 -5.07 -4.17
N THR A 54 -4.38 -5.16 -5.34
CA THR A 54 -4.65 -3.97 -6.18
C THR A 54 -5.58 -3.00 -5.48
N SER A 55 -6.59 -3.51 -4.76
CA SER A 55 -7.50 -2.69 -3.96
C SER A 55 -6.72 -1.93 -2.88
N ALA A 56 -5.80 -2.59 -2.18
CA ALA A 56 -4.97 -1.95 -1.15
C ALA A 56 -4.10 -0.85 -1.75
N ILE A 57 -3.49 -1.10 -2.91
CA ILE A 57 -2.66 -0.12 -3.62
C ILE A 57 -3.51 1.09 -4.05
N ASP A 58 -4.69 0.86 -4.62
CA ASP A 58 -5.58 1.93 -5.05
C ASP A 58 -6.05 2.78 -3.88
N LYS A 59 -6.39 2.15 -2.75
CA LYS A 59 -6.79 2.89 -1.55
C LYS A 59 -5.67 3.76 -1.00
N ALA A 60 -4.44 3.25 -1.01
CA ALA A 60 -3.28 4.02 -0.57
C ALA A 60 -3.04 5.21 -1.49
N ALA A 61 -3.20 5.05 -2.80
CA ALA A 61 -3.08 6.13 -3.77
C ALA A 61 -4.19 7.16 -3.59
N ALA A 62 -5.44 6.72 -3.35
CA ALA A 62 -6.56 7.60 -3.12
C ALA A 62 -6.38 8.47 -1.88
N LYS A 63 -5.73 7.93 -0.85
CA LYS A 63 -5.42 8.66 0.38
C LYS A 63 -4.18 9.56 0.25
N GLY A 64 -3.51 9.54 -0.90
CA GLY A 64 -2.29 10.31 -1.12
C GLY A 64 -1.05 9.74 -0.45
N ILE A 65 -1.11 8.54 0.09
CA ILE A 65 0.02 7.88 0.76
C ILE A 65 1.01 7.36 -0.28
N LEU A 66 0.51 6.83 -1.39
CA LEU A 66 1.32 6.46 -2.55
C LEU A 66 1.02 7.41 -3.69
N HIS A 67 2.06 7.82 -4.43
CA HIS A 67 1.87 8.59 -5.64
C HIS A 67 1.20 7.71 -6.70
N LYS A 68 0.33 8.31 -7.52
CA LYS A 68 -0.40 7.56 -8.55
C LYS A 68 0.53 6.81 -9.51
N ASN A 69 1.69 7.37 -9.84
CA ASN A 69 2.66 6.72 -10.71
C ASN A 69 3.28 5.49 -10.04
N THR A 70 3.59 5.58 -8.75
CA THR A 70 4.08 4.45 -7.97
C THR A 70 3.03 3.34 -7.89
N ALA A 71 1.78 3.70 -7.65
CA ALA A 71 0.67 2.75 -7.61
C ALA A 71 0.50 2.04 -8.95
N SER A 72 0.56 2.79 -10.07
CA SER A 72 0.46 2.23 -11.41
C SER A 72 1.59 1.25 -11.70
N ARG A 73 2.82 1.58 -11.32
CA ARG A 73 3.98 0.69 -11.51
C ARG A 73 3.82 -0.59 -10.73
N LYS A 74 3.38 -0.51 -9.48
CA LYS A 74 3.17 -1.68 -8.62
C LYS A 74 2.09 -2.59 -9.21
N LYS A 75 0.97 -2.02 -9.64
CA LYS A 75 -0.11 -2.79 -10.27
C LYS A 75 0.34 -3.45 -11.57
N ALA A 76 1.07 -2.73 -12.41
CA ALA A 76 1.59 -3.29 -13.66
C ALA A 76 2.53 -4.47 -13.40
N ARG A 77 3.40 -4.36 -12.39
CA ARG A 77 4.31 -5.43 -12.00
C ARG A 77 3.56 -6.68 -11.55
N LEU A 78 2.52 -6.50 -10.73
CA LEU A 78 1.67 -7.59 -10.26
C LEU A 78 0.93 -8.26 -11.42
N ALA A 79 0.41 -7.46 -12.36
CA ALA A 79 -0.27 -7.98 -13.54
C ALA A 79 0.66 -8.85 -14.39
N LYS A 80 1.92 -8.44 -14.56
CA LYS A 80 2.92 -9.23 -15.28
C LYS A 80 3.18 -10.56 -14.60
N GLN A 81 3.27 -10.57 -13.26
CA GLN A 81 3.45 -11.79 -12.50
C GLN A 81 2.26 -12.74 -12.65
N MET A 82 1.04 -12.19 -12.65
CA MET A 82 -0.18 -12.97 -12.88
C MET A 82 -0.17 -13.64 -14.25
N VAL A 83 0.21 -12.92 -15.29
CA VAL A 83 0.26 -13.47 -16.64
C VAL A 83 1.29 -14.59 -16.75
N LYS A 84 2.46 -14.41 -16.12
CA LYS A 84 3.49 -15.46 -16.11
C LYS A 84 3.07 -16.71 -15.37
N ALA A 85 2.22 -16.58 -14.34
CA ALA A 85 1.75 -17.70 -13.54
C ALA A 85 0.67 -18.53 -14.25
N GLN A 86 0.02 -17.94 -15.25
CA GLN A 86 -1.01 -18.65 -16.06
C GLN A 86 -0.38 -19.39 -17.28
#